data_788629fe3ba989432ab4373730f32f06
#
_entry.id   788629fe3ba989432ab4373730f32f06
#
_cell.length_a   1.000
_cell.length_b   1.000
_cell.length_c   1.000
_cell.angle_alpha   90.00
_cell.angle_beta   90.00
_cell.angle_gamma   90.00
#
_symmetry.space_group_name_H-M   'P 1'
#
loop_
_entity.id
_entity.type
_entity.pdbx_description
1 polymer ?
#
loop_
_entity_poly.entity_id
_entity_poly.type
_entity_poly.pdbx_seq_one_letter_code
_entity_poly.pdbx_strand_id
1 'polypeptide(L)'
;MERKITKLKNQLISEYQYENASFARDIEKEVPFVDEVEEFNITMGKGWQNRTEPTIDKKDAQFVVDFIQEELDEMKEAIEQDDIVGILDAILDITYVGLGNGALVFGLKDKILPGYAEVQASNMSKICKTEEEAQETVKVRSEEQGESCHYEGSEETGYVVYRTRDMKVMKSVNYFRPNLKQFFE
;
A
#
# COMPACT_ATOMS: atom_id res chain seq x y z
N MET A 1 13.20 8.73 15.01
CA MET A 1 12.14 8.16 14.17
C MET A 1 11.46 9.22 13.32
N GLU A 2 10.90 10.29 13.87
CA GLU A 2 10.28 11.42 13.12
C GLU A 2 11.17 12.02 12.02
N ARG A 3 12.45 12.27 12.29
CA ARG A 3 13.39 12.83 11.28
C ARG A 3 13.62 11.90 10.08
N LYS A 4 13.56 10.57 10.27
CA LYS A 4 13.72 9.59 9.18
C LYS A 4 12.47 9.56 8.29
N ILE A 5 11.30 9.63 8.90
CA ILE A 5 10.00 9.69 8.21
C ILE A 5 9.84 10.99 7.43
N THR A 6 10.24 12.13 7.99
CA THR A 6 10.18 13.43 7.33
C THR A 6 11.17 13.51 6.15
N LYS A 7 12.36 12.91 6.29
CA LYS A 7 13.35 12.83 5.21
C LYS A 7 12.86 11.93 4.07
N LEU A 8 12.25 10.79 4.38
CA LEU A 8 11.60 9.91 3.39
C LEU A 8 10.41 10.59 2.70
N LYS A 9 9.57 11.34 3.43
CA LYS A 9 8.48 12.14 2.84
C LYS A 9 9.01 13.16 1.83
N ASN A 10 10.02 13.93 2.18
CA ASN A 10 10.57 14.98 1.32
C ASN A 10 11.31 14.39 0.10
N GLN A 11 11.96 13.24 0.26
CA GLN A 11 12.62 12.52 -0.84
C GLN A 11 11.58 11.95 -1.82
N LEU A 12 10.53 11.30 -1.33
CA LEU A 12 9.40 10.82 -2.14
C LEU A 12 8.72 11.93 -2.94
N ILE A 13 8.61 13.12 -2.39
CA ILE A 13 7.94 14.25 -3.05
C ILE A 13 8.83 14.91 -4.11
N SER A 14 10.16 14.97 -3.92
CA SER A 14 11.08 15.66 -4.80
C SER A 14 11.68 14.80 -5.93
N GLU A 15 11.80 13.49 -5.75
CA GLU A 15 12.55 12.59 -6.64
C GLU A 15 11.66 11.60 -7.41
N TYR A 16 10.36 11.74 -7.29
CA TYR A 16 9.37 10.78 -7.77
C TYR A 16 9.47 10.40 -9.27
N GLN A 17 10.07 11.22 -10.08
CA GLN A 17 10.22 10.94 -11.51
C GLN A 17 11.48 10.16 -11.90
N TYR A 18 12.46 9.96 -11.01
CA TYR A 18 13.76 9.40 -11.38
C TYR A 18 14.34 8.27 -10.50
N GLU A 19 13.81 7.98 -9.31
CA GLU A 19 14.49 7.11 -8.33
C GLU A 19 13.68 5.94 -7.77
N ASN A 20 12.60 5.51 -8.41
CA ASN A 20 11.83 4.34 -7.96
C ASN A 20 12.70 3.08 -7.74
N ALA A 21 13.77 2.89 -8.51
CA ALA A 21 14.65 1.75 -8.40
C ALA A 21 15.62 1.83 -7.20
N SER A 22 15.98 3.03 -6.72
CA SER A 22 16.86 3.17 -5.55
C SER A 22 16.06 3.06 -4.25
N PHE A 23 14.85 3.62 -4.23
CA PHE A 23 13.93 3.54 -3.12
C PHE A 23 13.46 2.09 -2.87
N ALA A 24 13.12 1.35 -3.92
CA ALA A 24 12.77 -0.07 -3.81
C ALA A 24 13.93 -0.89 -3.23
N ARG A 25 15.18 -0.63 -3.67
CA ARG A 25 16.37 -1.32 -3.14
C ARG A 25 16.67 -1.00 -1.68
N ASP A 26 16.37 0.21 -1.22
CA ASP A 26 16.54 0.58 0.19
C ASP A 26 15.48 -0.05 1.09
N ILE A 27 14.26 -0.23 0.57
CA ILE A 27 13.19 -0.99 1.25
C ILE A 27 13.52 -2.49 1.29
N GLU A 28 14.01 -3.09 0.21
CA GLU A 28 14.43 -4.51 0.18
C GLU A 28 15.41 -4.88 1.30
N LYS A 29 16.26 -3.95 1.71
CA LYS A 29 17.20 -4.16 2.81
C LYS A 29 16.56 -4.02 4.20
N GLU A 30 15.39 -3.40 4.29
CA GLU A 30 14.73 -3.09 5.56
C GLU A 30 13.54 -4.01 5.88
N VAL A 31 13.02 -4.78 4.90
CA VAL A 31 11.82 -5.62 5.10
C VAL A 31 11.96 -6.97 4.38
N PRO A 32 12.73 -7.92 4.92
CA PRO A 32 13.02 -9.21 4.27
C PRO A 32 11.88 -10.24 4.35
N PHE A 33 10.68 -9.90 4.85
CA PHE A 33 9.64 -10.87 5.18
C PHE A 33 9.19 -11.75 3.99
N VAL A 34 9.31 -11.30 2.74
CA VAL A 34 8.99 -12.14 1.57
C VAL A 34 10.02 -13.27 1.42
N ASP A 35 11.29 -13.01 1.73
CA ASP A 35 12.36 -14.01 1.70
C ASP A 35 12.18 -15.03 2.84
N GLU A 36 11.75 -14.58 4.02
CA GLU A 36 11.45 -15.45 5.16
C GLU A 36 10.26 -16.38 4.86
N VAL A 37 9.22 -15.87 4.22
CA VAL A 37 8.07 -16.66 3.75
C VAL A 37 8.49 -17.64 2.67
N GLU A 38 9.41 -17.25 1.75
CA GLU A 38 9.97 -18.17 0.76
C GLU A 38 10.73 -19.33 1.43
N GLU A 39 11.59 -19.03 2.39
CA GLU A 39 12.33 -20.05 3.15
C GLU A 39 11.38 -21.06 3.84
N PHE A 40 10.32 -20.54 4.47
CA PHE A 40 9.28 -21.38 5.05
C PHE A 40 8.61 -22.28 4.01
N ASN A 41 8.20 -21.72 2.86
CA ASN A 41 7.54 -22.49 1.79
C ASN A 41 8.46 -23.55 1.17
N ILE A 42 9.76 -23.26 1.03
CA ILE A 42 10.77 -24.26 0.60
C ILE A 42 10.80 -25.42 1.60
N THR A 43 10.88 -25.09 2.89
CA THR A 43 10.91 -26.09 3.98
C THR A 43 9.65 -26.95 3.98
N MET A 44 8.49 -26.36 3.70
CA MET A 44 7.21 -27.05 3.61
C MET A 44 6.97 -27.76 2.26
N GLY A 45 7.92 -27.69 1.32
CA GLY A 45 7.85 -28.38 0.03
C GLY A 45 6.81 -27.84 -0.94
N LYS A 46 6.42 -26.55 -0.83
CA LYS A 46 5.35 -25.95 -1.66
C LYS A 46 5.76 -25.74 -3.11
N GLY A 47 7.02 -25.44 -3.40
CA GLY A 47 7.54 -25.24 -4.76
C GLY A 47 7.13 -23.91 -5.43
N TRP A 48 6.42 -23.01 -4.76
CA TRP A 48 5.99 -21.72 -5.30
C TRP A 48 7.14 -20.77 -5.61
N GLN A 49 8.27 -20.88 -4.90
CA GLN A 49 9.49 -20.12 -5.14
C GLN A 49 10.05 -20.29 -6.57
N ASN A 50 9.64 -21.34 -7.28
CA ASN A 50 10.06 -21.58 -8.66
C ASN A 50 9.24 -20.76 -9.68
N ARG A 51 8.23 -20.02 -9.25
CA ARG A 51 7.40 -19.17 -10.09
C ARG A 51 8.07 -17.80 -10.26
N THR A 52 8.94 -17.70 -11.24
CA THR A 52 9.68 -16.47 -11.58
C THR A 52 8.90 -15.55 -12.54
N GLU A 53 7.82 -16.05 -13.13
CA GLU A 53 6.97 -15.32 -14.05
C GLU A 53 5.54 -15.18 -13.51
N PRO A 54 4.87 -14.06 -13.76
CA PRO A 54 3.49 -13.85 -13.35
C PRO A 54 2.56 -14.94 -13.83
N THR A 55 1.83 -15.55 -12.92
CA THR A 55 0.94 -16.67 -13.23
C THR A 55 -0.31 -16.65 -12.36
N ILE A 56 -1.39 -17.29 -12.87
CA ILE A 56 -2.63 -17.50 -12.10
C ILE A 56 -2.97 -18.98 -12.15
N ASP A 57 -2.52 -19.74 -11.14
CA ASP A 57 -3.07 -21.05 -10.84
C ASP A 57 -4.28 -20.88 -9.94
N LYS A 58 -5.48 -21.25 -10.42
CA LYS A 58 -6.73 -21.00 -9.69
C LYS A 58 -6.81 -21.72 -8.34
N LYS A 59 -6.19 -22.90 -8.22
CA LYS A 59 -6.19 -23.67 -6.99
C LYS A 59 -5.33 -23.00 -5.93
N ASP A 60 -4.12 -22.60 -6.30
CA ASP A 60 -3.21 -21.92 -5.40
C ASP A 60 -3.67 -20.49 -5.10
N ALA A 61 -4.30 -19.81 -6.09
CA ALA A 61 -4.94 -18.53 -5.87
C ALA A 61 -6.07 -18.61 -4.84
N GLN A 62 -6.89 -19.66 -4.92
CA GLN A 62 -7.97 -19.89 -3.94
C GLN A 62 -7.40 -20.13 -2.54
N PHE A 63 -6.29 -20.87 -2.43
CA PHE A 63 -5.60 -21.08 -1.16
C PHE A 63 -5.22 -19.73 -0.50
N VAL A 64 -4.63 -18.79 -1.25
CA VAL A 64 -4.27 -17.47 -0.71
C VAL A 64 -5.52 -16.70 -0.25
N VAL A 65 -6.60 -16.75 -1.03
CA VAL A 65 -7.86 -16.07 -0.69
C VAL A 65 -8.48 -16.65 0.59
N ASP A 66 -8.52 -17.99 0.69
CA ASP A 66 -9.14 -18.67 1.84
C ASP A 66 -8.39 -18.35 3.14
N PHE A 67 -7.05 -18.36 3.12
CA PHE A 67 -6.25 -18.00 4.28
C PHE A 67 -6.39 -16.52 4.68
N ILE A 68 -6.36 -15.59 3.72
CA ILE A 68 -6.63 -14.16 4.05
C ILE A 68 -8.02 -13.99 4.66
N GLN A 69 -9.01 -14.75 4.19
CA GLN A 69 -10.37 -14.70 4.74
C GLN A 69 -10.42 -15.25 6.18
N GLU A 70 -9.68 -16.33 6.47
CA GLU A 70 -9.54 -16.90 7.81
C GLU A 70 -8.98 -15.85 8.77
N GLU A 71 -7.86 -15.21 8.43
CA GLU A 71 -7.25 -14.18 9.27
C GLU A 71 -8.14 -12.93 9.44
N LEU A 72 -8.92 -12.56 8.42
CA LEU A 72 -9.92 -11.49 8.55
C LEU A 72 -11.04 -11.86 9.51
N ASP A 73 -11.44 -13.11 9.57
CA ASP A 73 -12.48 -13.57 10.48
C ASP A 73 -11.93 -13.65 11.91
N GLU A 74 -10.70 -14.10 12.11
CA GLU A 74 -10.00 -14.05 13.41
C GLU A 74 -9.82 -12.61 13.92
N MET A 75 -9.45 -11.67 13.03
CA MET A 75 -9.39 -10.25 13.39
C MET A 75 -10.73 -9.72 13.90
N LYS A 76 -11.84 -10.08 13.25
CA LYS A 76 -13.19 -9.67 13.70
C LYS A 76 -13.50 -10.22 15.08
N GLU A 77 -13.18 -11.49 15.30
CA GLU A 77 -13.40 -12.13 16.60
C GLU A 77 -12.55 -11.48 17.70
N ALA A 78 -11.29 -11.21 17.43
CA ALA A 78 -10.38 -10.51 18.36
C ALA A 78 -10.88 -9.09 18.69
N ILE A 79 -11.43 -8.36 17.71
CA ILE A 79 -12.05 -7.05 17.93
C ILE A 79 -13.29 -7.16 18.84
N GLU A 80 -14.14 -8.16 18.62
CA GLU A 80 -15.33 -8.37 19.46
C GLU A 80 -14.98 -8.74 20.92
N GLN A 81 -13.79 -9.33 21.14
CA GLN A 81 -13.28 -9.73 22.44
C GLN A 81 -12.37 -8.68 23.09
N ASP A 82 -12.16 -7.52 22.48
CA ASP A 82 -11.17 -6.51 22.91
C ASP A 82 -9.74 -7.09 23.04
N ASP A 83 -9.41 -8.13 22.26
CA ASP A 83 -8.10 -8.81 22.28
C ASP A 83 -7.10 -8.14 21.32
N ILE A 84 -6.31 -7.22 21.86
CA ILE A 84 -5.29 -6.50 21.10
C ILE A 84 -4.15 -7.42 20.61
N VAL A 85 -3.90 -8.53 21.29
CA VAL A 85 -2.87 -9.50 20.88
C VAL A 85 -3.36 -10.29 19.69
N GLY A 86 -4.60 -10.77 19.71
CA GLY A 86 -5.23 -11.43 18.57
C GLY A 86 -5.36 -10.52 17.35
N ILE A 87 -5.64 -9.21 17.55
CA ILE A 87 -5.62 -8.24 16.44
C ILE A 87 -4.23 -8.10 15.82
N LEU A 88 -3.17 -8.09 16.65
CA LEU A 88 -1.79 -8.02 16.14
C LEU A 88 -1.42 -9.28 15.36
N ASP A 89 -1.78 -10.45 15.87
CA ASP A 89 -1.56 -11.74 15.25
C ASP A 89 -2.18 -11.79 13.86
N ALA A 90 -3.48 -11.51 13.76
CA ALA A 90 -4.19 -11.47 12.48
C ALA A 90 -3.61 -10.47 11.46
N ILE A 91 -3.13 -9.30 11.90
CA ILE A 91 -2.44 -8.34 11.00
C ILE A 91 -1.15 -8.94 10.45
N LEU A 92 -0.37 -9.64 11.29
CA LEU A 92 0.88 -10.26 10.87
C LEU A 92 0.61 -11.41 9.92
N ASP A 93 -0.41 -12.24 10.19
CA ASP A 93 -0.75 -13.39 9.35
C ASP A 93 -1.38 -12.97 8.02
N ILE A 94 -2.21 -11.93 7.97
CA ILE A 94 -2.64 -11.31 6.70
C ILE A 94 -1.43 -10.83 5.89
N THR A 95 -0.43 -10.24 6.54
CA THR A 95 0.80 -9.78 5.87
C THR A 95 1.61 -10.97 5.35
N TYR A 96 1.77 -12.01 6.18
CA TYR A 96 2.48 -13.24 5.83
C TYR A 96 1.84 -13.95 4.64
N VAL A 97 0.53 -14.11 4.66
CA VAL A 97 -0.22 -14.76 3.57
C VAL A 97 -0.35 -13.84 2.36
N GLY A 98 -0.79 -12.59 2.55
CA GLY A 98 -1.11 -11.67 1.45
C GLY A 98 0.14 -11.22 0.68
N LEU A 99 1.14 -10.68 1.38
CA LEU A 99 2.37 -10.21 0.74
C LEU A 99 3.37 -11.35 0.51
N GLY A 100 3.54 -12.27 1.47
CA GLY A 100 4.49 -13.36 1.38
C GLY A 100 4.01 -14.46 0.42
N ASN A 101 3.04 -15.26 0.83
CA ASN A 101 2.53 -16.36 0.00
C ASN A 101 1.94 -15.84 -1.32
N GLY A 102 1.21 -14.71 -1.32
CA GLY A 102 0.66 -14.13 -2.54
C GLY A 102 1.75 -13.76 -3.54
N ALA A 103 2.87 -13.17 -3.09
CA ALA A 103 4.00 -12.84 -3.96
C ALA A 103 4.55 -14.09 -4.66
N LEU A 104 4.71 -15.19 -3.92
CA LEU A 104 5.27 -16.44 -4.44
C LEU A 104 4.27 -17.18 -5.33
N VAL A 105 3.02 -17.31 -4.89
CA VAL A 105 1.95 -18.02 -5.61
C VAL A 105 1.69 -17.41 -6.99
N PHE A 106 1.76 -16.09 -7.09
CA PHE A 106 1.51 -15.40 -8.36
C PHE A 106 2.77 -15.07 -9.16
N GLY A 107 3.98 -15.43 -8.69
CA GLY A 107 5.25 -15.09 -9.36
C GLY A 107 5.50 -13.58 -9.39
N LEU A 108 5.17 -12.88 -8.30
CA LEU A 108 5.24 -11.42 -8.20
C LEU A 108 6.30 -10.93 -7.21
N LYS A 109 7.18 -11.80 -6.69
CA LYS A 109 8.16 -11.48 -5.65
C LYS A 109 8.94 -10.19 -5.95
N ASP A 110 9.49 -10.09 -7.15
CA ASP A 110 10.28 -8.95 -7.64
C ASP A 110 9.44 -7.69 -7.91
N LYS A 111 8.11 -7.79 -7.89
CA LYS A 111 7.17 -6.70 -8.20
C LYS A 111 6.48 -6.11 -6.97
N ILE A 112 6.56 -6.80 -5.82
CA ILE A 112 5.87 -6.35 -4.59
C ILE A 112 6.41 -4.99 -4.13
N LEU A 113 7.72 -4.86 -3.96
CA LEU A 113 8.30 -3.61 -3.44
C LEU A 113 8.17 -2.44 -4.41
N PRO A 114 8.54 -2.56 -5.69
CA PRO A 114 8.32 -1.45 -6.63
C PRO A 114 6.84 -1.14 -6.82
N GLY A 115 5.97 -2.15 -6.81
CA GLY A 115 4.52 -1.94 -6.86
C GLY A 115 3.99 -1.21 -5.63
N TYR A 116 4.48 -1.56 -4.43
CA TYR A 116 4.13 -0.85 -3.20
C TYR A 116 4.59 0.61 -3.23
N ALA A 117 5.81 0.87 -3.69
CA ALA A 117 6.32 2.23 -3.85
C ALA A 117 5.45 3.06 -4.79
N GLU A 118 5.02 2.49 -5.92
CA GLU A 118 4.10 3.13 -6.87
C GLU A 118 2.75 3.45 -6.23
N VAL A 119 2.17 2.50 -5.48
CA VAL A 119 0.91 2.71 -4.74
C VAL A 119 1.08 3.79 -3.67
N GLN A 120 2.18 3.77 -2.92
CA GLN A 120 2.47 4.79 -1.91
C GLN A 120 2.54 6.19 -2.52
N ALA A 121 3.21 6.32 -3.63
CA ALA A 121 3.31 7.61 -4.30
C ALA A 121 1.98 8.09 -4.88
N SER A 122 1.19 7.19 -5.46
CA SER A 122 -0.19 7.51 -5.84
C SER A 122 -1.00 7.99 -4.62
N ASN A 123 -0.83 7.37 -3.46
CA ASN A 123 -1.49 7.80 -2.23
C ASN A 123 -1.01 9.20 -1.78
N MET A 124 0.29 9.46 -1.85
CA MET A 124 0.87 10.75 -1.50
C MET A 124 0.45 11.86 -2.46
N SER A 125 0.14 11.54 -3.71
CA SER A 125 -0.38 12.51 -4.69
C SER A 125 -1.80 13.02 -4.38
N LYS A 126 -2.47 12.49 -3.36
CA LYS A 126 -3.71 13.05 -2.82
C LYS A 126 -3.49 14.33 -2.03
N ILE A 127 -2.26 14.58 -1.57
CA ILE A 127 -1.90 15.78 -0.80
C ILE A 127 -1.64 16.91 -1.77
N CYS A 128 -2.30 18.03 -1.60
CA CYS A 128 -2.05 19.27 -2.33
C CYS A 128 -0.76 19.91 -1.80
N LYS A 129 0.09 20.39 -2.71
CA LYS A 129 1.39 20.99 -2.35
C LYS A 129 1.26 22.45 -1.94
N THR A 130 0.26 23.14 -2.46
CA THR A 130 -0.01 24.57 -2.17
C THR A 130 -1.46 24.74 -1.72
N GLU A 131 -1.73 25.87 -1.08
CA GLU A 131 -3.07 26.23 -0.66
C GLU A 131 -4.00 26.49 -1.86
N GLU A 132 -3.48 27.06 -2.95
CA GLU A 132 -4.23 27.28 -4.18
C GLU A 132 -4.67 25.94 -4.79
N GLU A 133 -3.78 24.93 -4.82
CA GLU A 133 -4.13 23.57 -5.26
C GLU A 133 -5.24 22.97 -4.38
N ALA A 134 -5.18 23.21 -3.06
CA ALA A 134 -6.20 22.73 -2.14
C ALA A 134 -7.56 23.42 -2.38
N GLN A 135 -7.57 24.73 -2.58
CA GLN A 135 -8.77 25.49 -2.91
C GLN A 135 -9.40 25.03 -4.22
N GLU A 136 -8.59 24.82 -5.26
CA GLU A 136 -9.06 24.29 -6.54
C GLU A 136 -9.61 22.88 -6.37
N THR A 137 -8.92 22.03 -5.59
CA THR A 137 -9.38 20.66 -5.29
C THR A 137 -10.71 20.67 -4.56
N VAL A 138 -10.90 21.52 -3.55
CA VAL A 138 -12.19 21.69 -2.84
C VAL A 138 -13.29 22.05 -3.83
N LYS A 139 -13.06 23.03 -4.70
CA LYS A 139 -14.04 23.45 -5.70
C LYS A 139 -14.44 22.29 -6.61
N VAL A 140 -13.46 21.67 -7.27
CA VAL A 140 -13.70 20.59 -8.24
C VAL A 140 -14.39 19.40 -7.57
N ARG A 141 -13.95 18.97 -6.39
CA ARG A 141 -14.53 17.81 -5.72
C ARG A 141 -15.92 18.10 -5.17
N SER A 142 -16.18 19.30 -4.69
CA SER A 142 -17.54 19.69 -4.26
C SER A 142 -18.53 19.69 -5.43
N GLU A 143 -18.12 20.20 -6.58
CA GLU A 143 -18.95 20.19 -7.80
C GLU A 143 -19.22 18.76 -8.30
N GLU A 144 -18.17 17.91 -8.40
CA GLU A 144 -18.29 16.52 -8.86
C GLU A 144 -19.13 15.62 -7.92
N GLN A 145 -19.02 15.83 -6.62
CA GLN A 145 -19.67 14.98 -5.62
C GLN A 145 -21.05 15.50 -5.21
N GLY A 146 -21.36 16.76 -5.52
CA GLY A 146 -22.56 17.42 -4.99
C GLY A 146 -22.55 17.57 -3.46
N GLU A 147 -21.36 17.56 -2.85
CA GLU A 147 -21.15 17.55 -1.41
C GLU A 147 -20.06 18.54 -1.01
N SER A 148 -20.18 19.09 0.21
CA SER A 148 -19.19 20.02 0.74
C SER A 148 -17.86 19.33 1.02
N CYS A 149 -16.78 19.95 0.57
CA CYS A 149 -15.40 19.61 0.92
C CYS A 149 -14.73 20.78 1.63
N HIS A 150 -13.72 20.49 2.43
CA HIS A 150 -12.82 21.46 3.05
C HIS A 150 -11.39 20.94 3.04
N TYR A 151 -10.42 21.78 3.34
CA TYR A 151 -9.03 21.35 3.46
C TYR A 151 -8.44 21.75 4.81
N GLU A 152 -7.44 20.99 5.22
CA GLU A 152 -6.61 21.23 6.40
C GLU A 152 -5.13 21.05 6.03
N GLY A 153 -4.24 21.73 6.76
CA GLY A 153 -2.81 21.59 6.55
C GLY A 153 -2.08 22.93 6.54
N SER A 154 -0.83 22.92 6.07
CA SER A 154 0.05 24.08 5.98
C SER A 154 1.08 23.90 4.86
N GLU A 155 1.84 24.93 4.55
CA GLU A 155 2.96 24.85 3.60
C GLU A 155 4.01 23.81 4.00
N GLU A 156 4.20 23.60 5.31
CA GLU A 156 5.17 22.64 5.82
C GLU A 156 4.70 21.19 5.67
N THR A 157 3.41 20.92 5.85
CA THR A 157 2.83 19.57 5.85
C THR A 157 2.16 19.20 4.53
N GLY A 158 1.92 20.17 3.66
CA GLY A 158 0.98 20.07 2.55
C GLY A 158 -0.47 20.19 3.05
N TYR A 159 -1.41 20.21 2.12
CA TYR A 159 -2.83 20.39 2.41
C TYR A 159 -3.61 19.15 1.99
N VAL A 160 -4.51 18.68 2.85
CA VAL A 160 -5.36 17.51 2.59
C VAL A 160 -6.81 17.96 2.47
N VAL A 161 -7.47 17.61 1.40
CA VAL A 161 -8.87 17.91 1.17
C VAL A 161 -9.73 16.76 1.66
N TYR A 162 -10.76 17.08 2.44
CA TYR A 162 -11.69 16.12 3.03
C TYR A 162 -13.12 16.38 2.53
N ARG A 163 -13.86 15.31 2.38
CA ARG A 163 -15.31 15.38 2.27
C ARG A 163 -15.89 15.62 3.68
N THR A 164 -16.65 16.70 3.83
CA THR A 164 -17.03 17.23 5.15
C THR A 164 -17.89 16.24 5.96
N ARG A 165 -18.74 15.45 5.31
CA ARG A 165 -19.68 14.56 6.04
C ARG A 165 -19.03 13.40 6.77
N ASP A 166 -17.89 12.86 6.26
CA ASP A 166 -17.29 11.61 6.74
C ASP A 166 -15.77 11.63 6.79
N MET A 167 -15.18 12.81 6.60
CA MET A 167 -13.72 13.03 6.62
C MET A 167 -12.94 12.17 5.62
N LYS A 168 -13.59 11.69 4.57
CA LYS A 168 -12.91 10.94 3.52
C LYS A 168 -11.93 11.83 2.76
N VAL A 169 -10.67 11.41 2.70
CA VAL A 169 -9.63 12.10 1.92
C VAL A 169 -10.00 12.08 0.44
N MET A 170 -10.04 13.26 -0.15
CA MET A 170 -10.32 13.46 -1.57
C MET A 170 -9.01 13.45 -2.37
N LYS A 171 -9.11 13.12 -3.64
CA LYS A 171 -7.97 13.16 -4.57
C LYS A 171 -7.69 14.60 -4.96
N SER A 172 -6.45 15.06 -4.83
CA SER A 172 -6.05 16.36 -5.34
C SER A 172 -6.32 16.48 -6.84
N VAL A 173 -6.36 17.69 -7.39
CA VAL A 173 -6.46 17.89 -8.84
C VAL A 173 -5.25 17.33 -9.59
N ASN A 174 -4.11 17.19 -8.90
CA ASN A 174 -2.87 16.60 -9.42
C ASN A 174 -2.70 15.12 -9.05
N TYR A 175 -3.76 14.46 -8.52
CA TYR A 175 -3.72 13.04 -8.22
C TYR A 175 -3.49 12.21 -9.49
N PHE A 176 -2.57 11.25 -9.39
CA PHE A 176 -2.39 10.22 -10.41
C PHE A 176 -2.72 8.81 -9.88
N ARG A 177 -3.18 7.95 -10.77
CA ARG A 177 -3.42 6.54 -10.45
C ARG A 177 -2.11 5.75 -10.53
N PRO A 178 -1.88 4.73 -9.64
CA PRO A 178 -0.69 3.90 -9.75
C PRO A 178 -0.66 3.19 -11.11
N ASN A 179 0.49 3.25 -11.79
CA ASN A 179 0.70 2.56 -13.05
C ASN A 179 1.35 1.18 -12.82
N LEU A 180 0.58 0.24 -12.28
CA LEU A 180 1.12 -1.11 -12.01
C LEU A 180 1.42 -1.90 -13.29
N LYS A 181 0.88 -1.52 -14.44
CA LYS A 181 1.17 -2.19 -15.73
C LYS A 181 2.63 -2.12 -16.12
N GLN A 182 3.34 -1.04 -15.76
CA GLN A 182 4.75 -0.86 -16.06
C GLN A 182 5.65 -2.01 -15.56
N PHE A 183 5.20 -2.78 -14.59
CA PHE A 183 5.95 -3.93 -14.06
C PHE A 183 5.71 -5.23 -14.81
N PHE A 184 4.90 -5.20 -15.89
CA PHE A 184 4.53 -6.36 -16.71
C PHE A 184 4.81 -6.15 -18.21
N GLU A 185 5.33 -4.98 -18.57
CA GLU A 185 5.78 -4.60 -19.90
C GLU A 185 7.31 -4.73 -19.99
#